data_6144dc0269ddec4578a32b8bc46525ad
#
_entry.id   6144dc0269ddec4578a32b8bc46525ad
#
_cell.length_a   1.000
_cell.length_b   1.000
_cell.length_c   1.000
_cell.angle_alpha   90.00
_cell.angle_beta   90.00
_cell.angle_gamma   90.00
#
_symmetry.space_group_name_H-M   'P 1'
#
loop_
_entity.id
_entity.type
_entity.pdbx_description
1 polymer ?
#
loop_
_entity_poly.entity_id
_entity_poly.type
_entity_poly.pdbx_seq_one_letter_code
_entity_poly.pdbx_strand_id
1 'polypeptide(L)'
;IGYVAAHGGKATSIVLNATDLWTLAKVKEGSTSQRGLLTASVTDPTQFLVEGVPLIGNAQVTAGHAYVVDATQVFTVIRDDTRVEVDKSVYFVSDRVAVKATARIGFGVASLDRNVRLTNVADGS
;
A
#
# COMPACT_ATOMS: atom_id res chain seq x y z
N ILE A 1 -3.06 -12.90 -7.17
CA ILE A 1 -2.55 -12.60 -8.53
C ILE A 1 -3.48 -13.25 -9.55
N GLY A 2 -3.68 -14.57 -9.54
CA GLY A 2 -4.49 -15.29 -10.54
C GLY A 2 -5.92 -14.78 -10.72
N TYR A 3 -6.60 -14.38 -9.65
CA TYR A 3 -7.94 -13.80 -9.73
C TYR A 3 -7.95 -12.49 -10.54
N VAL A 4 -7.00 -11.61 -10.29
CA VAL A 4 -6.87 -10.32 -11.03
C VAL A 4 -6.61 -10.59 -12.51
N ALA A 5 -5.73 -11.55 -12.82
CA ALA A 5 -5.42 -11.94 -14.20
C ALA A 5 -6.65 -12.54 -14.91
N ALA A 6 -7.44 -13.36 -14.23
CA ALA A 6 -8.68 -13.94 -14.79
C ALA A 6 -9.71 -12.87 -15.18
N HIS A 7 -9.69 -11.70 -14.52
CA HIS A 7 -10.57 -10.57 -14.84
C HIS A 7 -9.90 -9.53 -15.77
N GLY A 8 -8.81 -9.92 -16.44
CA GLY A 8 -8.11 -9.09 -17.43
C GLY A 8 -7.32 -7.94 -16.81
N GLY A 9 -7.02 -8.00 -15.51
CA GLY A 9 -6.13 -7.07 -14.81
C GLY A 9 -4.69 -7.59 -14.74
N LYS A 10 -3.78 -6.71 -14.38
CA LYS A 10 -2.38 -7.05 -14.10
C LYS A 10 -2.04 -6.61 -12.67
N ALA A 11 -1.78 -7.56 -11.78
CA ALA A 11 -1.30 -7.22 -10.45
C ALA A 11 0.04 -6.48 -10.56
N THR A 12 0.09 -5.25 -10.07
CA THR A 12 1.28 -4.39 -10.09
C THR A 12 1.95 -4.33 -8.74
N SER A 13 1.19 -4.49 -7.66
CA SER A 13 1.70 -4.50 -6.30
C SER A 13 0.75 -5.24 -5.36
N ILE A 14 1.32 -5.75 -4.26
CA ILE A 14 0.58 -6.33 -3.15
C ILE A 14 0.89 -5.50 -1.92
N VAL A 15 -0.14 -4.89 -1.34
CA VAL A 15 -0.01 -4.04 -0.13
C VAL A 15 -0.58 -4.80 1.05
N LEU A 16 0.21 -4.96 2.10
CA LEU A 16 -0.19 -5.67 3.33
C LEU A 16 0.37 -4.97 4.58
N ASN A 17 -0.08 -5.42 5.76
CA ASN A 17 0.46 -4.89 7.00
C ASN A 17 1.96 -5.21 7.12
N ALA A 18 2.74 -4.26 7.64
CA ALA A 18 4.18 -4.43 7.80
C ALA A 18 4.56 -5.64 8.69
N THR A 19 3.76 -5.94 9.72
CA THR A 19 3.97 -7.10 10.60
C THR A 19 3.76 -8.41 9.84
N ASP A 20 2.71 -8.47 9.02
CA ASP A 20 2.38 -9.65 8.22
C ASP A 20 3.43 -9.91 7.15
N LEU A 21 4.00 -8.84 6.56
CA LEU A 21 5.11 -8.95 5.62
C LEU A 21 6.30 -9.71 6.24
N TRP A 22 6.69 -9.32 7.45
CA TRP A 22 7.80 -9.98 8.15
C TRP A 22 7.46 -11.39 8.60
N THR A 23 6.20 -11.68 8.90
CA THR A 23 5.73 -13.03 9.19
C THR A 23 5.83 -13.92 7.95
N LEU A 24 5.37 -13.44 6.80
CA LEU A 24 5.50 -14.14 5.52
C LEU A 24 6.95 -14.32 5.09
N ALA A 25 7.82 -13.33 5.34
CA ALA A 25 9.24 -13.43 5.02
C ALA A 25 9.96 -14.53 5.80
N LYS A 26 9.44 -14.95 6.96
CA LYS A 26 9.97 -16.06 7.75
C LYS A 26 9.50 -17.43 7.28
N VAL A 27 8.48 -17.50 6.43
CA VAL A 27 7.95 -18.76 5.90
C VAL A 27 8.97 -19.36 4.94
N LYS A 28 9.28 -20.64 5.14
CA LYS A 28 10.22 -21.42 4.33
C LYS A 28 9.47 -22.33 3.38
N GLU A 29 10.13 -22.77 2.30
CA GLU A 29 9.54 -23.68 1.31
C GLU A 29 9.14 -25.05 1.89
N GLY A 30 9.69 -25.44 3.03
CA GLY A 30 9.37 -26.71 3.70
C GLY A 30 10.04 -26.81 5.06
N SER A 31 9.63 -27.78 5.85
CA SER A 31 10.11 -27.99 7.23
C SER A 31 11.62 -28.23 7.33
N THR A 32 12.23 -28.76 6.28
CA THR A 32 13.67 -29.07 6.19
C THR A 32 14.44 -28.07 5.34
N SER A 33 13.76 -27.20 4.60
CA SER A 33 14.38 -26.17 3.75
C SER A 33 14.82 -24.95 4.56
N GLN A 34 15.99 -24.43 4.26
CA GLN A 34 16.46 -23.15 4.78
C GLN A 34 16.11 -21.97 3.85
N ARG A 35 15.52 -22.27 2.68
CA ARG A 35 15.16 -21.27 1.69
C ARG A 35 13.81 -20.64 2.04
N GLY A 36 13.76 -19.30 2.04
CA GLY A 36 12.52 -18.56 2.22
C GLY A 36 11.57 -18.73 1.03
N LEU A 37 10.27 -18.74 1.31
CA LEU A 37 9.23 -18.80 0.28
C LEU A 37 9.21 -17.54 -0.60
N LEU A 38 9.52 -16.38 -0.01
CA LEU A 38 9.58 -15.11 -0.72
C LEU A 38 10.95 -14.92 -1.40
N THR A 39 10.93 -14.47 -2.63
CA THR A 39 12.13 -14.11 -3.38
C THR A 39 12.46 -12.64 -3.12
N ALA A 40 13.70 -12.36 -2.71
CA ALA A 40 14.19 -10.98 -2.66
C ALA A 40 14.38 -10.42 -4.07
N SER A 41 14.13 -9.14 -4.27
CA SER A 41 14.43 -8.47 -5.54
C SER A 41 15.94 -8.44 -5.77
N VAL A 42 16.36 -8.70 -6.99
CA VAL A 42 17.79 -8.61 -7.38
C VAL A 42 18.25 -7.15 -7.36
N THR A 43 17.35 -6.22 -7.66
CA THR A 43 17.66 -4.78 -7.72
C THR A 43 17.60 -4.12 -6.34
N ASP A 44 16.68 -4.57 -5.49
CA ASP A 44 16.52 -4.06 -4.13
C ASP A 44 16.32 -5.24 -3.16
N PRO A 45 17.37 -5.65 -2.42
CA PRO A 45 17.30 -6.77 -1.49
C PRO A 45 16.31 -6.58 -0.32
N THR A 46 15.87 -5.36 -0.08
CA THR A 46 14.87 -5.06 0.97
C THR A 46 13.44 -5.28 0.49
N GLN A 47 13.23 -5.46 -0.81
CA GLN A 47 11.93 -5.68 -1.43
C GLN A 47 11.68 -7.15 -1.69
N PHE A 48 10.62 -7.68 -1.11
CA PHE A 48 10.17 -9.04 -1.36
C PHE A 48 9.24 -9.09 -2.57
N LEU A 49 9.35 -10.18 -3.33
CA LEU A 49 8.54 -10.45 -4.52
C LEU A 49 7.76 -11.75 -4.35
N VAL A 50 6.54 -11.77 -4.82
CA VAL A 50 5.73 -12.98 -5.02
C VAL A 50 5.36 -13.05 -6.50
N GLU A 51 5.83 -14.08 -7.19
CA GLU A 51 5.62 -14.25 -8.64
C GLU A 51 6.00 -13.00 -9.47
N GLY A 52 7.05 -12.29 -9.04
CA GLY A 52 7.50 -11.06 -9.71
C GLY A 52 6.71 -9.80 -9.35
N VAL A 53 5.72 -9.89 -8.46
CA VAL A 53 4.94 -8.74 -7.97
C VAL A 53 5.50 -8.28 -6.63
N PRO A 54 5.84 -6.98 -6.49
CA PRO A 54 6.40 -6.46 -5.26
C PRO A 54 5.40 -6.45 -4.11
N LEU A 55 5.87 -6.83 -2.90
CA LEU A 55 5.15 -6.68 -1.66
C LEU A 55 5.52 -5.36 -0.98
N ILE A 56 4.51 -4.61 -0.58
CA ILE A 56 4.65 -3.31 0.08
C ILE A 56 4.06 -3.41 1.49
N GLY A 57 4.90 -3.26 2.50
CA GLY A 57 4.45 -3.20 3.89
C GLY A 57 3.94 -1.80 4.22
N ASN A 58 2.71 -1.70 4.73
CA ASN A 58 2.11 -0.43 5.14
C ASN A 58 1.43 -0.59 6.51
N ALA A 59 1.80 0.26 7.47
CA ALA A 59 1.24 0.24 8.82
C ALA A 59 -0.25 0.63 8.89
N GLN A 60 -0.79 1.29 7.87
CA GLN A 60 -2.21 1.68 7.79
C GLN A 60 -3.13 0.52 7.37
N VAL A 61 -2.56 -0.55 6.83
CA VAL A 61 -3.33 -1.75 6.49
C VAL A 61 -3.60 -2.54 7.77
N THR A 62 -4.84 -2.98 7.95
CA THR A 62 -5.22 -3.84 9.09
C THR A 62 -4.45 -5.16 9.01
N ALA A 63 -3.93 -5.64 10.13
CA ALA A 63 -3.27 -6.94 10.21
C ALA A 63 -4.19 -8.07 9.71
N GLY A 64 -3.62 -9.07 9.06
CA GLY A 64 -4.35 -10.18 8.42
C GLY A 64 -4.99 -9.81 7.08
N HIS A 65 -4.80 -8.58 6.58
CA HIS A 65 -5.34 -8.15 5.29
C HIS A 65 -4.22 -7.85 4.30
N ALA A 66 -4.45 -8.23 3.04
CA ALA A 66 -3.61 -7.82 1.93
C ALA A 66 -4.48 -7.35 0.76
N TYR A 67 -3.97 -6.40 0.01
CA TYR A 67 -4.60 -5.87 -1.18
C TYR A 67 -3.73 -6.14 -2.38
N VAL A 68 -4.26 -6.89 -3.34
CA VAL A 68 -3.64 -7.05 -4.66
C VAL A 68 -4.17 -5.95 -5.55
N VAL A 69 -3.29 -5.08 -6.02
CA VAL A 69 -3.64 -3.84 -6.70
C VAL A 69 -3.19 -3.87 -8.15
N ASP A 70 -4.10 -3.51 -9.05
CA ASP A 70 -3.79 -3.11 -10.42
C ASP A 70 -3.74 -1.57 -10.46
N ALA A 71 -2.54 -1.02 -10.46
CA ALA A 71 -2.32 0.43 -10.43
C ALA A 71 -2.92 1.16 -11.64
N THR A 72 -3.17 0.48 -12.74
CA THR A 72 -3.80 1.08 -13.94
C THR A 72 -5.27 1.41 -13.72
N GLN A 73 -5.89 0.82 -12.69
CA GLN A 73 -7.30 1.01 -12.35
C GLN A 73 -7.51 1.92 -11.14
N VAL A 74 -6.43 2.45 -10.56
CA VAL A 74 -6.46 3.32 -9.39
C VAL A 74 -6.15 4.74 -9.82
N PHE A 75 -7.05 5.67 -9.46
CA PHE A 75 -6.92 7.07 -9.85
C PHE A 75 -6.91 7.97 -8.62
N THR A 76 -5.98 8.89 -8.60
CA THR A 76 -5.96 10.00 -7.66
C THR A 76 -6.31 11.27 -8.41
N VAL A 77 -7.34 11.98 -7.94
CA VAL A 77 -7.81 13.22 -8.54
C VAL A 77 -7.51 14.35 -7.57
N ILE A 78 -6.77 15.35 -8.00
CA ILE A 78 -6.51 16.58 -7.26
C ILE A 78 -7.50 17.62 -7.80
N ARG A 79 -8.47 18.03 -6.96
CA ARG A 79 -9.45 19.05 -7.32
C ARG A 79 -8.90 20.44 -7.11
N ASP A 80 -8.31 20.68 -5.94
CA ASP A 80 -7.67 21.94 -5.57
C ASP A 80 -6.25 21.65 -5.14
N ASP A 81 -5.30 22.29 -5.77
CA ASP A 81 -3.90 22.21 -5.38
C ASP A 81 -3.67 22.78 -3.97
N THR A 82 -2.55 22.49 -3.37
CA THR A 82 -2.25 22.93 -2.02
C THR A 82 -2.18 24.46 -1.98
N ARG A 83 -3.15 25.08 -1.30
CA ARG A 83 -3.16 26.51 -1.05
C ARG A 83 -2.71 26.78 0.39
N VAL A 84 -1.71 27.64 0.52
CA VAL A 84 -1.23 28.12 1.83
C VAL A 84 -1.71 29.57 2.02
N GLU A 85 -2.45 29.80 3.08
CA GLU A 85 -2.93 31.13 3.50
C GLU A 85 -2.27 31.51 4.81
N VAL A 86 -1.79 32.75 4.89
CA VAL A 86 -1.15 33.28 6.08
C VAL A 86 -2.03 34.42 6.63
N ASP A 87 -2.52 34.25 7.84
CA ASP A 87 -3.32 35.28 8.53
C ASP A 87 -2.54 35.82 9.73
N LYS A 88 -2.27 37.10 9.68
CA LYS A 88 -1.58 37.85 10.74
C LYS A 88 -2.55 38.52 11.74
N SER A 89 -3.85 38.52 11.43
CA SER A 89 -4.83 39.25 12.23
C SER A 89 -5.34 38.49 13.44
N VAL A 90 -5.36 37.17 13.37
CA VAL A 90 -5.98 36.30 14.39
C VAL A 90 -5.25 36.33 15.74
N TYR A 91 -3.93 36.54 15.74
CA TYR A 91 -3.08 36.51 16.94
C TYR A 91 -2.27 37.79 17.12
N PHE A 92 -2.83 38.94 16.74
CA PHE A 92 -2.16 40.25 16.81
C PHE A 92 -1.60 40.58 18.21
N VAL A 93 -2.29 40.15 19.29
CA VAL A 93 -1.87 40.37 20.69
C VAL A 93 -0.69 39.49 21.13
N SER A 94 -0.44 38.38 20.44
CA SER A 94 0.56 37.35 20.86
C SER A 94 1.78 37.29 19.94
N ASP A 95 1.92 38.16 18.95
CA ASP A 95 2.97 38.17 17.93
C ASP A 95 3.14 36.81 17.23
N ARG A 96 2.00 36.15 16.95
CA ARG A 96 1.93 34.83 16.26
C ARG A 96 1.23 35.01 14.93
N VAL A 97 1.59 34.11 14.00
CA VAL A 97 1.00 34.06 12.65
C VAL A 97 0.28 32.72 12.49
N ALA A 98 -0.96 32.75 12.04
CA ALA A 98 -1.70 31.54 11.67
C ALA A 98 -1.38 31.18 10.21
N VAL A 99 -1.01 29.93 9.99
CA VAL A 99 -0.79 29.36 8.65
C VAL A 99 -1.79 28.24 8.44
N LYS A 100 -2.61 28.35 7.38
CA LYS A 100 -3.59 27.35 6.97
C LYS A 100 -3.17 26.77 5.62
N ALA A 101 -3.00 25.46 5.56
CA ALA A 101 -2.83 24.73 4.32
C ALA A 101 -4.11 23.94 4.00
N THR A 102 -4.61 24.06 2.78
CA THR A 102 -5.81 23.35 2.31
C THR A 102 -5.49 22.66 1.00
N ALA A 103 -5.83 21.38 0.89
CA ALA A 103 -5.80 20.61 -0.34
C ALA A 103 -7.06 19.75 -0.45
N ARG A 104 -7.54 19.50 -1.67
CA ARG A 104 -8.67 18.61 -1.93
C ARG A 104 -8.26 17.52 -2.88
N ILE A 105 -8.19 16.30 -2.37
CA ILE A 105 -7.76 15.11 -3.10
C ILE A 105 -8.89 14.10 -3.05
N GLY A 106 -9.20 13.51 -4.20
CA GLY A 106 -10.12 12.38 -4.36
C GLY A 106 -9.36 11.12 -4.76
N PHE A 107 -9.91 9.97 -4.38
CA PHE A 107 -9.39 8.66 -4.74
C PHE A 107 -10.53 7.82 -5.33
N GLY A 108 -10.24 7.08 -6.37
CA GLY A 108 -11.21 6.19 -7.02
C GLY A 108 -10.56 4.98 -7.64
N VAL A 109 -11.35 3.90 -7.71
CA VAL A 109 -11.00 2.64 -8.37
C VAL A 109 -12.00 2.42 -9.49
N ALA A 110 -11.51 2.28 -10.73
CA ALA A 110 -12.39 2.13 -11.90
C ALA A 110 -13.00 0.73 -11.99
N SER A 111 -12.26 -0.30 -11.59
CA SER A 111 -12.72 -1.69 -11.60
C SER A 111 -12.40 -2.38 -10.28
N LEU A 112 -13.45 -2.74 -9.53
CA LEU A 112 -13.30 -3.45 -8.26
C LEU A 112 -12.81 -4.89 -8.45
N ASP A 113 -13.15 -5.52 -9.57
CA ASP A 113 -12.77 -6.92 -9.86
C ASP A 113 -11.26 -7.08 -10.13
N ARG A 114 -10.57 -5.98 -10.44
CA ARG A 114 -9.12 -5.96 -10.69
C ARG A 114 -8.29 -5.56 -9.46
N ASN A 115 -8.98 -5.25 -8.36
CA ASN A 115 -8.36 -4.92 -7.08
C ASN A 115 -8.98 -5.80 -6.00
N VAL A 116 -8.22 -6.71 -5.44
CA VAL A 116 -8.72 -7.77 -4.56
C VAL A 116 -8.20 -7.58 -3.15
N ARG A 117 -9.10 -7.64 -2.18
CA ARG A 117 -8.76 -7.76 -0.77
C ARG A 117 -8.70 -9.23 -0.38
N LEU A 118 -7.61 -9.64 0.20
CA LEU A 118 -7.43 -10.93 0.86
C LEU A 118 -7.58 -10.73 2.37
N THR A 119 -8.16 -11.71 3.05
CA THR A 119 -8.29 -11.77 4.51
C THR A 119 -7.56 -13.01 5.02
N ASN A 120 -7.14 -13.01 6.28
CA ASN A 120 -6.41 -14.10 6.94
C ASN A 120 -5.07 -14.45 6.27
N VAL A 121 -4.34 -13.42 5.84
CA VAL A 121 -3.05 -13.61 5.13
C VAL A 121 -1.96 -14.15 6.06
N ALA A 122 -2.09 -13.94 7.36
CA ALA A 122 -1.09 -14.34 8.37
C ALA A 122 -1.51 -15.54 9.23
N ASP A 123 -2.71 -16.06 9.08
CA ASP A 123 -3.17 -17.27 9.79
C ASP A 123 -2.64 -18.54 9.10
N GLY A 124 -1.33 -18.69 9.09
CA GLY A 124 -0.67 -19.95 8.81
C GLY A 124 -0.56 -20.78 10.08
N SER A 125 -1.67 -21.37 10.54
CA SER A 125 -1.68 -22.44 11.52
C SER A 125 -1.81 -23.77 10.83
#